data_1208f35c2bf9eeb4e5d950c03e1c5a6c
#
_entry.id   1208f35c2bf9eeb4e5d950c03e1c5a6c
#
_cell.length_a   1.000
_cell.length_b   1.000
_cell.length_c   1.000
_cell.angle_alpha   90.00
_cell.angle_beta   90.00
_cell.angle_gamma   90.00
#
_symmetry.space_group_name_H-M   'P 1'
#
loop_
_entity.id
_entity.type
_entity.pdbx_description
1 polymer ?
#
loop_
_entity_poly.entity_id
_entity_poly.type
_entity_poly.pdbx_seq_one_letter_code
_entity_poly.pdbx_strand_id
1 'polypeptide(L)'
;SDAAGLNAAPSAYHLGYVLGPRINAGGRIGKADLGARLLACSNPHEAAVMAEKLEELNTERRNVEAMVRLAALEQAEARGLDLPLAWAAEEGWHPGVVGIVAARLKEKTNRPAVVIGFDGDSGKGSGRSVSGIDLGAAIHKLAREGLITSGGGHKMAAGLSLTRAQLEPAMERLGQLLDAQGAGALGPADLKIDGTL
;
A
#
# COMPACT_ATOMS: atom_id res chain seq x y z
N SER A 1 14.51 -20.67 5.91
CA SER A 1 15.30 -19.95 6.94
C SER A 1 16.64 -19.49 6.39
N ASP A 2 17.38 -20.35 5.70
CA ASP A 2 18.74 -20.08 5.24
C ASP A 2 18.83 -18.89 4.26
N ALA A 3 18.00 -18.85 3.24
CA ALA A 3 17.90 -17.71 2.31
C ALA A 3 17.54 -16.38 3.01
N ALA A 4 16.97 -16.43 4.22
CA ALA A 4 16.66 -15.26 5.02
C ALA A 4 17.72 -14.96 6.10
N GLY A 5 18.82 -15.74 6.15
CA GLY A 5 19.92 -15.58 7.12
C GLY A 5 19.54 -15.92 8.57
N LEU A 6 18.52 -16.74 8.79
CA LEU A 6 18.12 -17.14 10.13
C LEU A 6 18.95 -18.33 10.62
N ASN A 7 19.71 -18.11 11.69
CA ASN A 7 20.61 -19.11 12.29
C ASN A 7 19.96 -19.91 13.43
N ALA A 8 18.68 -19.68 13.71
CA ALA A 8 17.90 -20.36 14.76
C ALA A 8 16.47 -20.64 14.30
N ALA A 9 15.73 -21.43 15.08
CA ALA A 9 14.32 -21.70 14.81
C ALA A 9 13.50 -20.39 14.74
N PRO A 10 12.65 -20.19 13.72
CA PRO A 10 11.87 -18.97 13.57
C PRO A 10 10.89 -18.76 14.72
N SER A 11 10.90 -17.56 15.30
CA SER A 11 9.87 -17.09 16.23
C SER A 11 8.68 -16.50 15.47
N ALA A 12 7.60 -16.16 16.16
CA ALA A 12 6.43 -15.46 15.58
C ALA A 12 6.85 -14.15 14.88
N TYR A 13 7.81 -13.40 15.43
CA TYR A 13 8.38 -12.22 14.79
C TYR A 13 9.01 -12.55 13.44
N HIS A 14 9.84 -13.59 13.38
CA HIS A 14 10.47 -14.00 12.13
C HIS A 14 9.45 -14.45 11.08
N LEU A 15 8.39 -15.14 11.49
CA LEU A 15 7.30 -15.52 10.58
C LEU A 15 6.58 -14.29 10.00
N GLY A 16 6.25 -13.31 10.84
CA GLY A 16 5.51 -12.13 10.42
C GLY A 16 6.35 -11.10 9.65
N TYR A 17 7.57 -10.83 10.09
CA TYR A 17 8.36 -9.70 9.61
C TYR A 17 9.59 -10.05 8.78
N VAL A 18 10.03 -11.30 8.80
CA VAL A 18 11.18 -11.75 8.01
C VAL A 18 10.75 -12.68 6.88
N LEU A 19 10.07 -13.78 7.18
CA LEU A 19 9.67 -14.78 6.18
C LEU A 19 8.40 -14.36 5.41
N GLY A 20 7.41 -13.82 6.12
CA GLY A 20 6.14 -13.39 5.50
C GLY A 20 6.31 -12.40 4.34
N PRO A 21 7.07 -11.31 4.47
CA PRO A 21 7.34 -10.39 3.36
C PRO A 21 8.00 -11.05 2.15
N ARG A 22 8.90 -12.02 2.34
CA ARG A 22 9.56 -12.80 1.29
C ARG A 22 8.56 -13.67 0.54
N ILE A 23 7.78 -14.44 1.26
CA ILE A 23 6.72 -15.30 0.70
C ILE A 23 5.73 -14.47 -0.11
N ASN A 24 5.34 -13.31 0.40
CA ASN A 24 4.40 -12.40 -0.24
C ASN A 24 5.01 -11.63 -1.45
N ALA A 25 6.32 -11.57 -1.59
CA ALA A 25 6.96 -10.82 -2.68
C ALA A 25 6.61 -11.39 -4.07
N GLY A 26 6.46 -12.71 -4.19
CA GLY A 26 6.00 -13.36 -5.41
C GLY A 26 4.65 -12.82 -5.89
N GLY A 27 3.68 -12.67 -4.99
CA GLY A 27 2.35 -12.16 -5.31
C GLY A 27 2.29 -10.65 -5.58
N ARG A 28 3.36 -9.90 -5.28
CA ARG A 28 3.42 -8.45 -5.50
C ARG A 28 4.07 -8.07 -6.83
N ILE A 29 5.23 -8.63 -7.14
CA ILE A 29 6.03 -8.25 -8.31
C ILE A 29 6.50 -9.46 -9.15
N GLY A 30 6.01 -10.67 -8.84
CA GLY A 30 6.38 -11.90 -9.51
C GLY A 30 5.17 -12.80 -9.78
N LYS A 31 5.38 -14.10 -9.67
CA LYS A 31 4.32 -15.10 -9.79
C LYS A 31 3.61 -15.31 -8.46
N ALA A 32 2.29 -15.13 -8.46
CA ALA A 32 1.46 -15.17 -7.25
C ALA A 32 1.48 -16.52 -6.51
N ASP A 33 1.67 -17.63 -7.23
CA ASP A 33 1.69 -19.00 -6.69
C ASP A 33 3.02 -19.42 -6.05
N LEU A 34 4.12 -18.67 -6.29
CA LEU A 34 5.47 -19.09 -5.89
C LEU A 34 5.60 -19.29 -4.36
N GLY A 35 5.02 -18.40 -3.57
CA GLY A 35 5.02 -18.52 -2.11
C GLY A 35 4.26 -19.74 -1.62
N ALA A 36 3.08 -20.01 -2.18
CA ALA A 36 2.28 -21.19 -1.83
C ALA A 36 2.99 -22.50 -2.25
N ARG A 37 3.60 -22.52 -3.41
CA ARG A 37 4.40 -23.67 -3.90
C ARG A 37 5.58 -23.97 -3.00
N LEU A 38 6.31 -22.93 -2.55
CA LEU A 38 7.39 -23.12 -1.58
C LEU A 38 6.89 -23.78 -0.29
N LEU A 39 5.77 -23.30 0.26
CA LEU A 39 5.23 -23.84 1.52
C LEU A 39 4.71 -25.27 1.39
N ALA A 40 4.27 -25.69 0.19
CA ALA A 40 3.79 -27.02 -0.10
C ALA A 40 4.91 -27.99 -0.59
N CYS A 41 6.13 -27.47 -0.83
CA CYS A 41 7.21 -28.26 -1.42
C CYS A 41 7.84 -29.20 -0.40
N SER A 42 7.90 -30.50 -0.73
CA SER A 42 8.59 -31.52 0.08
C SER A 42 10.02 -31.82 -0.39
N ASN A 43 10.41 -31.32 -1.57
CA ASN A 43 11.76 -31.50 -2.11
C ASN A 43 12.69 -30.38 -1.61
N PRO A 44 13.72 -30.66 -0.81
CA PRO A 44 14.60 -29.63 -0.25
C PRO A 44 15.35 -28.80 -1.31
N HIS A 45 15.74 -29.43 -2.42
CA HIS A 45 16.48 -28.74 -3.49
C HIS A 45 15.57 -27.74 -4.23
N GLU A 46 14.37 -28.16 -4.61
CA GLU A 46 13.38 -27.29 -5.24
C GLU A 46 12.93 -26.16 -4.30
N ALA A 47 12.75 -26.47 -3.02
CA ALA A 47 12.44 -25.49 -2.00
C ALA A 47 13.53 -24.40 -1.85
N ALA A 48 14.81 -24.79 -1.92
CA ALA A 48 15.93 -23.85 -1.89
C ALA A 48 15.90 -22.89 -3.08
N VAL A 49 15.72 -23.41 -4.30
CA VAL A 49 15.63 -22.59 -5.52
C VAL A 49 14.44 -21.59 -5.45
N MET A 50 13.29 -22.03 -4.97
CA MET A 50 12.13 -21.16 -4.81
C MET A 50 12.36 -20.10 -3.71
N ALA A 51 13.04 -20.45 -2.62
CA ALA A 51 13.36 -19.51 -1.55
C ALA A 51 14.35 -18.43 -1.99
N GLU A 52 15.38 -18.79 -2.76
CA GLU A 52 16.32 -17.84 -3.37
C GLU A 52 15.58 -16.88 -4.32
N LYS A 53 14.69 -17.41 -5.17
CA LYS A 53 13.89 -16.56 -6.07
C LYS A 53 12.98 -15.60 -5.33
N LEU A 54 12.38 -16.02 -4.23
CA LEU A 54 11.58 -15.14 -3.38
C LEU A 54 12.42 -14.07 -2.66
N GLU A 55 13.68 -14.36 -2.30
CA GLU A 55 14.61 -13.36 -1.76
C GLU A 55 14.98 -12.30 -2.80
N GLU A 56 15.29 -12.70 -4.05
CA GLU A 56 15.52 -11.77 -5.15
C GLU A 56 14.31 -10.83 -5.35
N LEU A 57 13.11 -11.41 -5.47
CA LEU A 57 11.86 -10.64 -5.62
C LEU A 57 11.60 -9.71 -4.41
N ASN A 58 11.89 -10.17 -3.20
CA ASN A 58 11.72 -9.32 -2.01
C ASN A 58 12.70 -8.14 -2.01
N THR A 59 13.93 -8.34 -2.46
CA THR A 59 14.93 -7.27 -2.60
C THR A 59 14.50 -6.27 -3.67
N GLU A 60 14.09 -6.74 -4.84
CA GLU A 60 13.55 -5.90 -5.92
C GLU A 60 12.32 -5.10 -5.45
N ARG A 61 11.36 -5.76 -4.80
CA ARG A 61 10.19 -5.08 -4.24
C ARG A 61 10.59 -3.96 -3.28
N ARG A 62 11.55 -4.19 -2.39
CA ARG A 62 12.03 -3.16 -1.44
C ARG A 62 12.65 -1.96 -2.14
N ASN A 63 13.40 -2.19 -3.21
CA ASN A 63 14.01 -1.12 -4.01
C ASN A 63 12.92 -0.28 -4.72
N VAL A 64 11.97 -0.95 -5.38
CA VAL A 64 10.82 -0.27 -6.01
C VAL A 64 10.00 0.49 -4.96
N GLU A 65 9.70 -0.11 -3.82
CA GLU A 65 8.98 0.55 -2.72
C GLU A 65 9.69 1.81 -2.23
N ALA A 66 11.01 1.77 -2.08
CA ALA A 66 11.79 2.91 -1.60
C ALA A 66 11.75 4.09 -2.59
N MET A 67 11.88 3.82 -3.90
CA MET A 67 11.79 4.84 -4.95
C MET A 67 10.38 5.44 -5.02
N VAL A 68 9.35 4.61 -5.07
CA VAL A 68 7.96 5.08 -5.15
C VAL A 68 7.58 5.88 -3.90
N ARG A 69 8.05 5.45 -2.72
CA ARG A 69 7.78 6.15 -1.46
C ARG A 69 8.38 7.54 -1.42
N LEU A 70 9.62 7.72 -1.89
CA LEU A 70 10.26 9.03 -1.99
C LEU A 70 9.46 9.96 -2.91
N ALA A 71 9.20 9.54 -4.13
CA ALA A 71 8.46 10.35 -5.10
C ALA A 71 7.03 10.65 -4.63
N ALA A 72 6.36 9.69 -3.99
CA ALA A 72 5.01 9.90 -3.46
C ALA A 72 4.99 10.92 -2.30
N LEU A 73 6.01 10.91 -1.44
CA LEU A 73 6.13 11.89 -0.36
C LEU A 73 6.40 13.29 -0.92
N GLU A 74 7.32 13.45 -1.86
CA GLU A 74 7.61 14.72 -2.53
C GLU A 74 6.36 15.30 -3.19
N GLN A 75 5.59 14.49 -3.90
CA GLN A 75 4.32 14.93 -4.50
C GLN A 75 3.29 15.37 -3.44
N ALA A 76 3.17 14.65 -2.34
CA ALA A 76 2.24 15.00 -1.27
C ALA A 76 2.68 16.28 -0.54
N GLU A 77 3.97 16.47 -0.28
CA GLU A 77 4.54 17.68 0.30
C GLU A 77 4.33 18.91 -0.58
N ALA A 78 4.53 18.77 -1.89
CA ALA A 78 4.30 19.84 -2.87
C ALA A 78 2.83 20.27 -2.95
N ARG A 79 1.87 19.38 -2.66
CA ARG A 79 0.43 19.71 -2.60
C ARG A 79 0.01 20.32 -1.26
N GLY A 80 0.70 20.00 -0.19
CA GLY A 80 0.41 20.43 1.19
C GLY A 80 -0.02 19.25 2.08
N LEU A 81 0.71 19.07 3.17
CA LEU A 81 0.46 17.98 4.13
C LEU A 81 -0.75 18.23 5.05
N ASP A 82 -1.29 19.45 5.05
CA ASP A 82 -2.47 19.82 5.86
C ASP A 82 -3.80 19.48 5.18
N LEU A 83 -3.74 19.02 3.92
CA LEU A 83 -4.94 18.63 3.18
C LEU A 83 -5.60 17.37 3.78
N PRO A 84 -6.94 17.20 3.63
CA PRO A 84 -7.68 16.05 4.15
C PRO A 84 -7.26 14.71 3.55
N LEU A 85 -6.55 14.73 2.42
CA LEU A 85 -6.07 13.57 1.68
C LEU A 85 -4.63 13.79 1.22
N ALA A 86 -3.73 12.90 1.58
CA ALA A 86 -2.41 12.80 0.97
C ALA A 86 -2.49 11.86 -0.24
N TRP A 87 -2.05 12.30 -1.42
CA TRP A 87 -2.07 11.43 -2.59
C TRP A 87 -0.92 11.67 -3.55
N ALA A 88 -0.59 10.63 -4.31
CA ALA A 88 0.43 10.68 -5.34
C ALA A 88 0.10 9.72 -6.48
N ALA A 89 0.52 10.08 -7.70
CA ALA A 89 0.27 9.27 -8.89
C ALA A 89 1.41 9.43 -9.90
N GLU A 90 1.85 8.33 -10.51
CA GLU A 90 2.92 8.34 -11.51
C GLU A 90 2.77 7.19 -12.50
N GLU A 91 3.37 7.36 -13.68
CA GLU A 91 3.51 6.31 -14.68
C GLU A 91 4.45 5.22 -14.19
N GLY A 92 4.12 3.96 -14.47
CA GLY A 92 4.97 2.81 -14.19
C GLY A 92 5.06 2.38 -12.73
N TRP A 93 4.37 3.03 -11.80
CA TRP A 93 4.33 2.55 -10.42
C TRP A 93 3.58 1.23 -10.33
N HIS A 94 4.28 0.21 -9.84
CA HIS A 94 3.75 -1.16 -9.84
C HIS A 94 2.56 -1.31 -8.87
N PRO A 95 1.40 -1.85 -9.31
CA PRO A 95 0.19 -1.97 -8.48
C PRO A 95 0.38 -2.84 -7.23
N GLY A 96 1.33 -3.78 -7.23
CA GLY A 96 1.70 -4.59 -6.06
C GLY A 96 2.45 -3.81 -4.96
N VAL A 97 2.91 -2.58 -5.26
CA VAL A 97 3.69 -1.74 -4.34
C VAL A 97 2.91 -0.52 -3.85
N VAL A 98 2.03 0.06 -4.67
CA VAL A 98 1.29 1.29 -4.31
C VAL A 98 0.53 1.19 -2.99
N GLY A 99 0.00 0.01 -2.64
CA GLY A 99 -0.70 -0.20 -1.37
C GLY A 99 0.21 -0.18 -0.14
N ILE A 100 1.48 -0.56 -0.29
CA ILE A 100 2.48 -0.45 0.78
C ILE A 100 2.86 1.02 0.94
N VAL A 101 3.10 1.71 -0.17
CA VAL A 101 3.46 3.13 -0.16
C VAL A 101 2.33 3.99 0.40
N ALA A 102 1.06 3.71 0.05
CA ALA A 102 -0.08 4.39 0.66
C ALA A 102 -0.12 4.23 2.19
N ALA A 103 0.24 3.05 2.72
CA ALA A 103 0.36 2.86 4.16
C ALA A 103 1.47 3.72 4.78
N ARG A 104 2.64 3.79 4.14
CA ARG A 104 3.76 4.63 4.59
C ARG A 104 3.46 6.12 4.51
N LEU A 105 2.79 6.55 3.44
CA LEU A 105 2.37 7.93 3.29
C LEU A 105 1.36 8.32 4.38
N LYS A 106 0.34 7.46 4.64
CA LYS A 106 -0.62 7.61 5.73
C LYS A 106 0.08 7.70 7.10
N GLU A 107 1.06 6.84 7.40
CA GLU A 107 1.82 6.86 8.64
C GLU A 107 2.62 8.17 8.81
N LYS A 108 3.23 8.66 7.73
CA LYS A 108 4.03 9.89 7.75
C LYS A 108 3.17 11.15 7.92
N THR A 109 2.00 11.19 7.29
CA THR A 109 1.14 12.39 7.24
C THR A 109 0.04 12.39 8.30
N ASN A 110 -0.25 11.26 8.93
CA ASN A 110 -1.44 11.02 9.74
C ASN A 110 -2.75 11.41 9.03
N ARG A 111 -2.80 11.24 7.71
CA ARG A 111 -3.94 11.54 6.85
C ARG A 111 -4.34 10.27 6.07
N PRO A 112 -5.60 10.14 5.64
CA PRO A 112 -5.93 9.20 4.58
C PRO A 112 -4.99 9.42 3.39
N ALA A 113 -4.49 8.33 2.82
CA ALA A 113 -3.54 8.40 1.71
C ALA A 113 -3.94 7.51 0.55
N VAL A 114 -3.77 7.98 -0.68
CA VAL A 114 -4.00 7.23 -1.92
C VAL A 114 -2.76 7.31 -2.80
N VAL A 115 -2.31 6.16 -3.30
CA VAL A 115 -1.19 6.08 -4.25
C VAL A 115 -1.66 5.31 -5.47
N ILE A 116 -1.39 5.86 -6.66
CA ILE A 116 -1.90 5.38 -7.94
C ILE A 116 -0.73 5.14 -8.89
N GLY A 117 -0.67 3.96 -9.50
CA GLY A 117 0.24 3.66 -10.61
C GLY A 117 -0.53 3.66 -11.92
N PHE A 118 0.00 4.33 -12.92
CA PHE A 118 -0.55 4.35 -14.28
C PHE A 118 0.19 3.41 -15.21
N ASP A 119 -0.56 2.83 -16.15
CA ASP A 119 -0.07 2.15 -17.34
C ASP A 119 -0.85 2.76 -18.52
N GLY A 120 -0.23 3.68 -19.23
CA GLY A 120 -0.90 4.54 -20.20
C GLY A 120 -2.04 5.35 -19.56
N ASP A 121 -3.27 5.18 -20.05
CA ASP A 121 -4.45 5.86 -19.52
C ASP A 121 -5.10 5.15 -18.32
N SER A 122 -4.69 3.91 -18.01
CA SER A 122 -5.27 3.10 -16.94
C SER A 122 -4.53 3.27 -15.63
N GLY A 123 -5.17 3.85 -14.62
CA GLY A 123 -4.65 3.99 -13.27
C GLY A 123 -5.23 2.95 -12.31
N LYS A 124 -4.38 2.34 -11.51
CA LYS A 124 -4.76 1.47 -10.39
C LYS A 124 -4.22 2.04 -9.10
N GLY A 125 -5.12 2.35 -8.18
CA GLY A 125 -4.79 2.98 -6.90
C GLY A 125 -5.13 2.11 -5.71
N SER A 126 -4.40 2.37 -4.63
CA SER A 126 -4.66 1.80 -3.32
C SER A 126 -4.68 2.90 -2.27
N GLY A 127 -5.70 2.87 -1.42
CA GLY A 127 -5.86 3.83 -0.34
C GLY A 127 -5.72 3.17 1.04
N ARG A 128 -5.24 3.96 1.98
CA ARG A 128 -5.17 3.61 3.41
C ARG A 128 -5.72 4.76 4.22
N SER A 129 -6.51 4.44 5.23
CA SER A 129 -7.16 5.43 6.08
C SER A 129 -6.60 5.46 7.50
N VAL A 130 -7.01 6.46 8.24
CA VAL A 130 -6.77 6.63 9.67
C VAL A 130 -8.04 6.32 10.45
N SER A 131 -7.90 6.13 11.76
CA SER A 131 -9.04 5.86 12.64
C SER A 131 -10.07 7.00 12.57
N GLY A 132 -11.34 6.66 12.51
CA GLY A 132 -12.44 7.62 12.42
C GLY A 132 -12.88 8.02 11.02
N ILE A 133 -12.08 7.75 9.98
CA ILE A 133 -12.36 8.11 8.59
C ILE A 133 -12.68 6.88 7.75
N ASP A 134 -13.88 6.85 7.15
CA ASP A 134 -14.34 5.75 6.29
C ASP A 134 -13.98 6.00 4.82
N LEU A 135 -12.79 5.51 4.43
CA LEU A 135 -12.31 5.63 3.06
C LEU A 135 -13.14 4.77 2.07
N GLY A 136 -13.57 3.59 2.50
CA GLY A 136 -14.37 2.70 1.64
C GLY A 136 -15.68 3.35 1.21
N ALA A 137 -16.41 3.98 2.13
CA ALA A 137 -17.65 4.70 1.81
C ALA A 137 -17.40 5.86 0.83
N ALA A 138 -16.29 6.60 0.99
CA ALA A 138 -15.92 7.69 0.10
C ALA A 138 -15.61 7.17 -1.33
N ILE A 139 -14.82 6.09 -1.46
CA ILE A 139 -14.51 5.45 -2.75
C ILE A 139 -15.77 4.90 -3.42
N HIS A 140 -16.67 4.26 -2.69
CA HIS A 140 -17.96 3.82 -3.24
C HIS A 140 -18.81 4.99 -3.75
N LYS A 141 -18.73 6.14 -3.10
CA LYS A 141 -19.43 7.33 -3.54
C LYS A 141 -18.85 7.88 -4.85
N LEU A 142 -17.51 7.94 -4.99
CA LEU A 142 -16.85 8.32 -6.24
C LEU A 142 -17.25 7.41 -7.40
N ALA A 143 -17.33 6.10 -7.18
CA ALA A 143 -17.76 5.15 -8.21
C ALA A 143 -19.21 5.40 -8.65
N ARG A 144 -20.12 5.70 -7.71
CA ARG A 144 -21.52 6.05 -8.01
C ARG A 144 -21.67 7.40 -8.71
N GLU A 145 -20.79 8.36 -8.44
CA GLU A 145 -20.72 9.66 -9.09
C GLU A 145 -20.05 9.59 -10.48
N GLY A 146 -19.52 8.43 -10.90
CA GLY A 146 -18.83 8.23 -12.19
C GLY A 146 -17.44 8.87 -12.25
N LEU A 147 -16.89 9.31 -11.12
CA LEU A 147 -15.59 9.98 -11.04
C LEU A 147 -14.40 9.00 -11.09
N ILE A 148 -14.65 7.72 -10.91
CA ILE A 148 -13.69 6.64 -11.09
C ILE A 148 -14.32 5.50 -11.89
N THR A 149 -13.51 4.71 -12.58
CA THR A 149 -13.99 3.57 -13.38
C THR A 149 -14.57 2.47 -12.49
N SER A 150 -13.91 2.18 -11.38
CA SER A 150 -14.36 1.22 -10.37
C SER A 150 -13.61 1.45 -9.05
N GLY A 151 -14.20 0.99 -7.96
CA GLY A 151 -13.54 1.07 -6.67
C GLY A 151 -14.39 0.51 -5.54
N GLY A 152 -13.75 0.21 -4.42
CA GLY A 152 -14.39 -0.30 -3.23
C GLY A 152 -13.39 -0.67 -2.15
N GLY A 153 -13.92 -1.08 -1.01
CA GLY A 153 -13.08 -1.46 0.12
C GLY A 153 -13.82 -1.34 1.43
N HIS A 154 -13.03 -1.21 2.48
CA HIS A 154 -13.48 -1.07 3.86
C HIS A 154 -13.00 0.25 4.45
N LYS A 155 -13.41 0.57 5.68
CA LYS A 155 -13.05 1.83 6.35
C LYS A 155 -11.56 2.17 6.26
N MET A 156 -10.69 1.20 6.51
CA MET A 156 -9.25 1.42 6.65
C MET A 156 -8.43 1.21 5.36
N ALA A 157 -9.01 0.57 4.34
CA ALA A 157 -8.32 0.28 3.08
C ALA A 157 -9.31 0.16 1.93
N ALA A 158 -8.96 0.75 0.80
CA ALA A 158 -9.75 0.69 -0.42
C ALA A 158 -8.85 0.62 -1.67
N GLY A 159 -9.41 0.08 -2.74
CA GLY A 159 -8.81 0.08 -4.07
C GLY A 159 -9.66 0.88 -5.05
N LEU A 160 -9.05 1.43 -6.08
CA LEU A 160 -9.73 2.15 -7.14
C LEU A 160 -9.03 1.97 -8.49
N SER A 161 -9.80 2.11 -9.55
CA SER A 161 -9.31 2.22 -10.92
C SER A 161 -9.91 3.46 -11.56
N LEU A 162 -9.12 4.18 -12.35
CA LEU A 162 -9.52 5.42 -12.99
C LEU A 162 -8.69 5.69 -14.25
N THR A 163 -9.14 6.60 -15.09
CA THR A 163 -8.35 7.12 -16.20
C THR A 163 -7.56 8.35 -15.78
N ARG A 164 -6.58 8.78 -16.61
CA ARG A 164 -5.84 10.02 -16.36
C ARG A 164 -6.75 11.23 -16.26
N ALA A 165 -7.76 11.31 -17.12
CA ALA A 165 -8.72 12.41 -17.11
C ALA A 165 -9.57 12.48 -15.83
N GLN A 166 -9.77 11.33 -15.17
CA GLN A 166 -10.51 11.25 -13.91
C GLN A 166 -9.64 11.58 -12.68
N LEU A 167 -8.29 11.61 -12.78
CA LEU A 167 -7.40 11.70 -11.63
C LEU A 167 -7.68 12.92 -10.74
N GLU A 168 -7.52 14.12 -11.29
CA GLU A 168 -7.66 15.35 -10.50
C GLU A 168 -9.11 15.52 -9.97
N PRO A 169 -10.18 15.37 -10.80
CA PRO A 169 -11.54 15.47 -10.29
C PRO A 169 -11.86 14.45 -9.19
N ALA A 170 -11.37 13.21 -9.33
CA ALA A 170 -11.59 12.17 -8.34
C ALA A 170 -10.87 12.48 -7.01
N MET A 171 -9.62 12.93 -7.07
CA MET A 171 -8.84 13.24 -5.85
C MET A 171 -9.37 14.49 -5.15
N GLU A 172 -9.77 15.52 -5.89
CA GLU A 172 -10.45 16.69 -5.32
C GLU A 172 -11.74 16.29 -4.59
N ARG A 173 -12.58 15.53 -5.28
CA ARG A 173 -13.86 15.07 -4.71
C ARG A 173 -13.64 14.14 -3.51
N LEU A 174 -12.65 13.28 -3.56
CA LEU A 174 -12.28 12.41 -2.44
C LEU A 174 -11.84 13.25 -1.23
N GLY A 175 -11.01 14.26 -1.43
CA GLY A 175 -10.60 15.19 -0.39
C GLY A 175 -11.79 15.84 0.30
N GLN A 176 -12.78 16.35 -0.45
CA GLN A 176 -14.01 16.94 0.08
C GLN A 176 -14.82 15.94 0.92
N LEU A 177 -14.93 14.69 0.44
CA LEU A 177 -15.67 13.63 1.15
C LEU A 177 -14.99 13.21 2.47
N LEU A 178 -13.67 13.21 2.51
CA LEU A 178 -12.90 12.88 3.70
C LEU A 178 -12.87 14.07 4.68
N ASP A 179 -12.80 15.30 4.18
CA ASP A 179 -12.90 16.50 5.00
C ASP A 179 -14.25 16.59 5.72
N ALA A 180 -15.34 16.27 5.04
CA ALA A 180 -16.67 16.17 5.65
C ALA A 180 -16.77 15.12 6.76
N GLN A 181 -15.84 14.16 6.84
CA GLN A 181 -15.69 13.20 7.92
C GLN A 181 -14.72 13.68 9.03
N GLY A 182 -14.13 14.87 8.89
CA GLY A 182 -13.18 15.45 9.85
C GLY A 182 -11.71 15.18 9.53
N ALA A 183 -11.35 14.68 8.34
CA ALA A 183 -9.97 14.41 7.98
C ALA A 183 -9.09 15.66 7.98
N GLY A 184 -9.63 16.84 7.63
CA GLY A 184 -8.91 18.11 7.67
C GLY A 184 -8.53 18.59 9.08
N ALA A 185 -9.29 18.16 10.10
CA ALA A 185 -9.07 18.55 11.48
C ALA A 185 -8.12 17.58 12.25
N LEU A 186 -7.60 16.54 11.59
CA LEU A 186 -6.68 15.60 12.24
C LEU A 186 -5.37 16.31 12.61
N GLY A 187 -4.97 16.18 13.87
CA GLY A 187 -3.66 16.63 14.37
C GLY A 187 -2.54 15.63 14.09
N PRO A 188 -1.34 15.88 14.61
CA PRO A 188 -0.27 14.87 14.66
C PRO A 188 -0.79 13.57 15.31
N ALA A 189 -0.17 12.43 14.95
CA ALA A 189 -0.54 11.17 15.57
C ALA A 189 -0.23 11.19 17.07
N ASP A 190 -1.28 11.04 17.90
CA ASP A 190 -1.11 10.95 19.35
C ASP A 190 -0.45 9.62 19.74
N LEU A 191 0.49 9.67 20.68
CA LEU A 191 1.02 8.49 21.33
C LEU A 191 -0.05 7.92 22.27
N LYS A 192 -0.63 6.78 21.93
CA LYS A 192 -1.54 6.05 22.82
C LYS A 192 -0.72 5.22 23.80
N ILE A 193 -0.88 5.49 25.07
CA ILE A 193 -0.26 4.72 26.16
C ILE A 193 -1.34 3.81 26.73
N ASP A 194 -1.18 2.50 26.57
CA ASP A 194 -2.15 1.48 27.02
C ASP A 194 -2.06 1.22 28.54
N GLY A 195 -1.04 1.75 29.22
CA GLY A 195 -0.84 1.66 30.66
C GLY A 195 0.54 2.14 31.08
N THR A 196 0.65 2.50 32.34
CA THR A 196 1.95 2.70 33.03
C THR A 196 2.22 1.51 33.91
N LEU A 197 3.46 0.98 33.86
CA LEU A 197 3.94 -0.08 34.76
C LEU A 197 4.22 0.49 36.14
#